data_638c5061ddd94741fa9fb5f1f7102b5a
#
_entry.id   638c5061ddd94741fa9fb5f1f7102b5a
#
_cell.length_a   1.000
_cell.length_b   1.000
_cell.length_c   1.000
_cell.angle_alpha   90.00
_cell.angle_beta   90.00
_cell.angle_gamma   90.00
#
_symmetry.space_group_name_H-M   'P 1'
#
loop_
_entity.id
_entity.type
_entity.pdbx_description
1 polymer ?
#
loop_
_entity_poly.entity_id
_entity_poly.type
_entity_poly.pdbx_seq_one_letter_code
_entity_poly.pdbx_strand_id
1 'polypeptide(L)'
;MSTRIVVTGTGVISSLGAGVEEFENALFEGKSGIGPRTLFIDTVPAAPAGEIRDFTPQQWLGKKGLRVLDRSALLICVSAHMALQASGLSQAEGAEGDPDMGLVLGTMFGSVHSITSFDWSGLNDGPNLVNPMQFPNTVINSPAGQAAIKHKLRGVNSTISAGIVSGLYAIHYAMEFLRFGRAAALLAGGVEELCEESYLSFAKAGWHSPSGRLAPFSPDRDGSILGEGSAVWMLETEERAKKRGAQPLLEVCGFGSAHDAHHITEFNPRGAGAAAAMREALRAANIGPEVIACIVASAGGSRVGDAMEARALRSVFGESLSGIPICAPKAAFGECLGASGALLALSAGAALRRRSAPPTAGFQAGEDGLRLSNQPQSFSGDYALVNCFGCDGNNAALVLKRV
;
A
#
# COMPACT_ATOMS: atom_id res chain seq x y z
N MET A 1 -1.47 24.90 17.47
CA MET A 1 -0.60 24.18 16.51
C MET A 1 -1.21 22.79 16.31
N SER A 2 -1.30 22.30 15.07
CA SER A 2 -1.80 20.96 14.80
C SER A 2 -0.82 19.92 15.35
N THR A 3 -1.32 18.85 15.99
CA THR A 3 -0.51 17.74 16.50
C THR A 3 0.22 17.06 15.34
N ARG A 4 1.56 17.07 15.37
CA ARG A 4 2.39 16.40 14.36
C ARG A 4 2.36 14.89 14.56
N ILE A 5 2.14 14.16 13.48
CA ILE A 5 2.12 12.70 13.46
C ILE A 5 3.37 12.20 12.77
N VAL A 6 4.09 11.33 13.45
CA VAL A 6 5.38 10.79 13.00
C VAL A 6 5.33 9.27 12.87
N VAL A 7 6.18 8.76 12.00
CA VAL A 7 6.41 7.33 11.79
C VAL A 7 7.60 6.92 12.64
N THR A 8 7.45 5.92 13.50
CA THR A 8 8.52 5.42 14.36
C THR A 8 8.97 4.01 14.04
N GLY A 9 8.25 3.31 13.18
CA GLY A 9 8.61 1.99 12.70
C GLY A 9 7.83 1.63 11.46
N THR A 10 8.38 0.77 10.61
CA THR A 10 7.71 0.26 9.41
C THR A 10 7.98 -1.22 9.23
N GLY A 11 7.04 -1.91 8.63
CA GLY A 11 7.18 -3.31 8.24
C GLY A 11 6.58 -3.55 6.87
N VAL A 12 7.18 -4.42 6.08
CA VAL A 12 6.75 -4.69 4.71
C VAL A 12 7.03 -6.14 4.33
N ILE A 13 6.13 -6.67 3.55
CA ILE A 13 6.32 -7.91 2.78
C ILE A 13 5.69 -7.73 1.40
N SER A 14 6.44 -8.03 0.36
CA SER A 14 6.02 -7.90 -1.03
C SER A 14 6.82 -8.85 -1.92
N SER A 15 6.56 -8.86 -3.20
CA SER A 15 7.36 -9.60 -4.18
C SER A 15 8.82 -9.11 -4.30
N LEU A 16 9.16 -7.96 -3.71
CA LEU A 16 10.54 -7.46 -3.63
C LEU A 16 11.31 -7.98 -2.41
N GLY A 17 10.64 -8.70 -1.51
CA GLY A 17 11.23 -9.27 -0.32
C GLY A 17 10.44 -8.98 0.96
N ALA A 18 10.97 -9.48 2.07
CA ALA A 18 10.38 -9.37 3.40
C ALA A 18 11.28 -8.55 4.33
N GLY A 19 10.83 -7.37 4.68
CA GLY A 19 11.56 -6.39 5.49
C GLY A 19 11.95 -5.14 4.71
N VAL A 20 12.11 -4.05 5.44
CA VAL A 20 12.32 -2.71 4.84
C VAL A 20 13.63 -2.62 4.07
N GLU A 21 14.69 -3.20 4.59
CA GLU A 21 16.02 -3.15 3.96
C GLU A 21 16.02 -3.89 2.61
N GLU A 22 15.47 -5.10 2.57
CA GLU A 22 15.39 -5.91 1.35
C GLU A 22 14.52 -5.23 0.30
N PHE A 23 13.33 -4.76 0.71
CA PHE A 23 12.42 -4.01 -0.15
C PHE A 23 13.10 -2.76 -0.76
N GLU A 24 13.73 -1.93 0.07
CA GLU A 24 14.38 -0.71 -0.40
C GLU A 24 15.55 -0.98 -1.32
N ASN A 25 16.39 -1.96 -0.99
CA ASN A 25 17.54 -2.32 -1.83
C ASN A 25 17.08 -2.81 -3.19
N ALA A 26 16.12 -3.73 -3.24
CA ALA A 26 15.54 -4.21 -4.50
C ALA A 26 14.94 -3.07 -5.32
N LEU A 27 14.20 -2.15 -4.67
CA LEU A 27 13.58 -1.00 -5.33
C LEU A 27 14.64 -0.05 -5.94
N PHE A 28 15.71 0.27 -5.21
CA PHE A 28 16.77 1.18 -5.69
C PHE A 28 17.72 0.53 -6.68
N GLU A 29 17.84 -0.78 -6.69
CA GLU A 29 18.55 -1.55 -7.72
C GLU A 29 17.72 -1.69 -9.02
N GLY A 30 16.47 -1.22 -9.03
CA GLY A 30 15.56 -1.36 -10.17
C GLY A 30 15.13 -2.80 -10.44
N LYS A 31 15.19 -3.67 -9.42
CA LYS A 31 14.73 -5.05 -9.51
C LYS A 31 13.22 -5.11 -9.69
N SER A 32 12.76 -6.13 -10.41
CA SER A 32 11.36 -6.48 -10.52
C SER A 32 11.06 -7.78 -9.76
N GLY A 33 10.06 -7.73 -8.88
CA GLY A 33 9.48 -8.90 -8.23
C GLY A 33 8.39 -9.58 -9.08
N ILE A 34 8.12 -9.06 -10.28
CA ILE A 34 7.14 -9.63 -11.21
C ILE A 34 7.78 -10.82 -11.93
N GLY A 35 7.07 -11.92 -11.96
CA GLY A 35 7.52 -13.13 -12.63
C GLY A 35 6.40 -14.15 -12.78
N PRO A 36 6.69 -15.36 -13.29
CA PRO A 36 5.70 -16.41 -13.47
C PRO A 36 4.96 -16.69 -12.15
N ARG A 37 3.63 -16.65 -12.18
CA ARG A 37 2.79 -16.96 -11.04
C ARG A 37 2.82 -18.46 -10.76
N THR A 38 2.86 -18.83 -9.47
CA THR A 38 2.81 -20.23 -9.00
C THR A 38 1.56 -20.54 -8.19
N LEU A 39 0.91 -19.53 -7.60
CA LEU A 39 -0.36 -19.68 -6.90
C LEU A 39 -1.49 -20.02 -7.89
N PHE A 40 -2.44 -20.86 -7.50
CA PHE A 40 -3.64 -21.27 -8.27
C PHE A 40 -3.37 -21.56 -9.77
N ILE A 41 -2.22 -22.18 -10.06
CA ILE A 41 -1.77 -22.48 -11.43
C ILE A 41 -2.66 -23.54 -12.12
N ASP A 42 -3.31 -24.40 -11.33
CA ASP A 42 -4.15 -25.48 -11.84
C ASP A 42 -5.51 -24.97 -12.35
N THR A 43 -5.94 -23.80 -11.91
CA THR A 43 -7.26 -23.24 -12.23
C THR A 43 -7.20 -22.09 -13.22
N VAL A 44 -6.08 -21.36 -13.28
CA VAL A 44 -5.90 -20.19 -14.14
C VAL A 44 -4.60 -20.31 -14.93
N PRO A 45 -4.62 -20.08 -16.27
CA PRO A 45 -3.40 -20.12 -17.09
C PRO A 45 -2.26 -19.30 -16.51
N ALA A 46 -1.04 -19.79 -16.68
CA ALA A 46 0.16 -19.11 -16.20
C ALA A 46 0.28 -17.71 -16.83
N ALA A 47 0.45 -16.70 -15.97
CA ALA A 47 0.70 -15.32 -16.36
C ALA A 47 1.56 -14.64 -15.28
N PRO A 48 2.25 -13.54 -15.62
CA PRO A 48 3.07 -12.83 -14.64
C PRO A 48 2.25 -12.26 -13.48
N ALA A 49 2.87 -12.27 -12.29
CA ALA A 49 2.33 -11.61 -11.10
C ALA A 49 3.47 -11.15 -10.18
N GLY A 50 3.18 -10.17 -9.32
CA GLY A 50 4.03 -9.77 -8.20
C GLY A 50 3.75 -10.67 -6.98
N GLU A 51 4.07 -11.96 -7.09
CA GLU A 51 3.84 -12.98 -6.07
C GLU A 51 4.94 -13.00 -5.01
N ILE A 52 4.58 -13.09 -3.75
CA ILE A 52 5.52 -13.33 -2.65
C ILE A 52 5.86 -14.83 -2.62
N ARG A 53 7.08 -15.15 -3.06
CA ARG A 53 7.59 -16.52 -3.12
C ARG A 53 8.24 -16.92 -1.81
N ASP A 54 8.30 -18.25 -1.57
CA ASP A 54 8.99 -18.82 -0.40
C ASP A 54 8.52 -18.22 0.94
N PHE A 55 7.23 -17.83 1.01
CA PHE A 55 6.64 -17.19 2.18
C PHE A 55 6.59 -18.15 3.37
N THR A 56 7.44 -17.92 4.35
CA THR A 56 7.57 -18.74 5.57
C THR A 56 7.26 -17.89 6.81
N PRO A 57 5.97 -17.63 7.13
CA PRO A 57 5.57 -16.74 8.23
C PRO A 57 6.07 -17.17 9.61
N GLN A 58 6.42 -18.47 9.77
CA GLN A 58 6.95 -19.02 11.03
C GLN A 58 8.24 -18.36 11.48
N GLN A 59 9.02 -17.78 10.57
CA GLN A 59 10.26 -17.08 10.87
C GLN A 59 10.03 -15.84 11.77
N TRP A 60 8.87 -15.18 11.60
CA TRP A 60 8.50 -13.98 12.37
C TRP A 60 7.47 -14.27 13.47
N LEU A 61 6.53 -15.17 13.20
CA LEU A 61 5.36 -15.36 14.06
C LEU A 61 5.44 -16.59 14.98
N GLY A 62 6.51 -17.39 14.84
CA GLY A 62 6.63 -18.69 15.50
C GLY A 62 5.66 -19.71 14.88
N LYS A 63 5.60 -20.92 15.44
CA LYS A 63 4.85 -22.05 14.86
C LYS A 63 3.41 -22.14 15.35
N LYS A 64 3.06 -21.50 16.48
CA LYS A 64 1.74 -21.66 17.12
C LYS A 64 0.68 -20.73 16.54
N GLY A 65 -0.53 -21.25 16.33
CA GLY A 65 -1.71 -20.46 15.98
C GLY A 65 -1.79 -20.01 14.52
N LEU A 66 -0.92 -20.49 13.62
CA LEU A 66 -0.90 -20.04 12.23
C LEU A 66 -1.92 -20.77 11.32
N ARG A 67 -2.43 -21.94 11.74
CA ARG A 67 -3.32 -22.78 10.91
C ARG A 67 -4.69 -22.16 10.64
N VAL A 68 -5.11 -21.21 11.47
CA VAL A 68 -6.41 -20.52 11.35
C VAL A 68 -6.30 -19.20 10.59
N LEU A 69 -5.08 -18.78 10.29
CA LEU A 69 -4.80 -17.54 9.55
C LEU A 69 -4.73 -17.87 8.06
N ASP A 70 -5.50 -17.15 7.26
CA ASP A 70 -5.37 -17.17 5.81
C ASP A 70 -4.18 -16.32 5.34
N ARG A 71 -3.99 -16.25 4.02
CA ARG A 71 -2.83 -15.54 3.45
C ARG A 71 -2.84 -14.06 3.79
N SER A 72 -3.98 -13.36 3.65
CA SER A 72 -4.12 -11.95 4.01
C SER A 72 -3.75 -11.71 5.48
N ALA A 73 -4.28 -12.53 6.39
CA ALA A 73 -3.99 -12.43 7.82
C ALA A 73 -2.51 -12.72 8.13
N LEU A 74 -1.89 -13.68 7.45
CA LEU A 74 -0.46 -13.97 7.62
C LEU A 74 0.41 -12.81 7.14
N LEU A 75 0.11 -12.20 6.00
CA LEU A 75 0.85 -11.05 5.46
C LEU A 75 0.80 -9.85 6.40
N ILE A 76 -0.40 -9.49 6.89
CA ILE A 76 -0.51 -8.37 7.84
C ILE A 76 0.14 -8.69 9.20
N CYS A 77 0.02 -9.91 9.71
CA CYS A 77 0.67 -10.28 10.97
C CYS A 77 2.21 -10.16 10.87
N VAL A 78 2.80 -10.57 9.74
CA VAL A 78 4.25 -10.47 9.53
C VAL A 78 4.70 -9.01 9.42
N SER A 79 4.05 -8.19 8.61
CA SER A 79 4.41 -6.77 8.46
C SER A 79 4.17 -5.97 9.76
N ALA A 80 3.09 -6.27 10.50
CA ALA A 80 2.83 -5.69 11.81
C ALA A 80 3.91 -6.07 12.83
N HIS A 81 4.35 -7.34 12.84
CA HIS A 81 5.47 -7.78 13.67
C HIS A 81 6.73 -6.95 13.43
N MET A 82 7.10 -6.77 12.15
CA MET A 82 8.27 -5.98 11.77
C MET A 82 8.15 -4.52 12.22
N ALA A 83 6.97 -3.89 12.01
CA ALA A 83 6.74 -2.50 12.40
C ALA A 83 6.79 -2.31 13.92
N LEU A 84 6.23 -3.25 14.69
CA LEU A 84 6.30 -3.27 16.15
C LEU A 84 7.74 -3.41 16.65
N GLN A 85 8.52 -4.30 16.06
CA GLN A 85 9.93 -4.45 16.41
C GLN A 85 10.72 -3.18 16.08
N ALA A 86 10.57 -2.65 14.86
CA ALA A 86 11.28 -1.45 14.42
C ALA A 86 10.96 -0.22 15.28
N SER A 87 9.72 -0.11 15.77
CA SER A 87 9.31 1.00 16.64
C SER A 87 9.70 0.82 18.12
N GLY A 88 10.13 -0.38 18.53
CA GLY A 88 10.36 -0.72 19.94
C GLY A 88 9.08 -0.86 20.77
N LEU A 89 7.93 -1.12 20.12
CA LEU A 89 6.62 -1.25 20.77
C LEU A 89 6.08 -2.70 20.73
N SER A 90 6.93 -3.68 20.51
CA SER A 90 6.56 -5.10 20.61
C SER A 90 6.08 -5.45 22.02
N GLN A 91 4.98 -6.19 22.09
CA GLN A 91 4.44 -6.66 23.37
C GLN A 91 5.24 -7.88 23.86
N ALA A 92 5.56 -7.92 25.15
CA ALA A 92 6.22 -9.07 25.77
C ALA A 92 5.33 -10.32 25.71
N GLU A 93 5.95 -11.48 25.67
CA GLU A 93 5.23 -12.75 25.80
C GLU A 93 4.54 -12.79 27.17
N GLY A 94 3.24 -13.16 27.21
CA GLY A 94 2.44 -13.14 28.43
C GLY A 94 1.82 -11.79 28.79
N ALA A 95 2.17 -10.67 28.15
CA ALA A 95 1.55 -9.38 28.41
C ALA A 95 0.04 -9.38 28.10
N GLU A 96 -0.74 -8.60 28.84
CA GLU A 96 -2.18 -8.44 28.59
C GLU A 96 -2.50 -7.66 27.30
N GLY A 97 -1.53 -6.94 26.75
CA GLY A 97 -1.66 -6.05 25.61
C GLY A 97 -1.90 -4.59 26.02
N ASP A 98 -1.67 -3.68 25.08
CA ASP A 98 -1.79 -2.24 25.31
C ASP A 98 -3.18 -1.75 24.83
N PRO A 99 -4.02 -1.21 25.75
CA PRO A 99 -5.35 -0.70 25.40
C PRO A 99 -5.30 0.57 24.54
N ASP A 100 -4.18 1.29 24.54
CA ASP A 100 -4.00 2.52 23.78
C ASP A 100 -3.26 2.31 22.44
N MET A 101 -2.92 1.06 22.11
CA MET A 101 -2.29 0.67 20.85
C MET A 101 -3.23 -0.17 20.01
N GLY A 102 -3.40 0.23 18.74
CA GLY A 102 -4.35 -0.39 17.83
C GLY A 102 -3.84 -0.54 16.40
N LEU A 103 -4.76 -0.86 15.50
CA LEU A 103 -4.52 -1.06 14.07
C LEU A 103 -5.64 -0.44 13.23
N VAL A 104 -5.26 0.32 12.21
CA VAL A 104 -6.16 0.73 11.11
C VAL A 104 -5.62 0.11 9.83
N LEU A 105 -6.37 -0.79 9.24
CA LEU A 105 -5.95 -1.58 8.08
C LEU A 105 -6.78 -1.26 6.84
N GLY A 106 -6.10 -0.99 5.73
CA GLY A 106 -6.71 -0.88 4.41
C GLY A 106 -6.63 -2.20 3.65
N THR A 107 -7.72 -2.60 3.04
CA THR A 107 -7.79 -3.74 2.11
C THR A 107 -8.91 -3.49 1.11
N MET A 108 -8.80 -4.02 -0.09
CA MET A 108 -9.87 -3.93 -1.08
C MET A 108 -10.87 -5.07 -0.88
N PHE A 109 -10.38 -6.29 -0.77
CA PHE A 109 -11.19 -7.50 -0.73
C PHE A 109 -11.10 -8.28 0.59
N GLY A 110 -10.12 -7.98 1.44
CA GLY A 110 -9.87 -8.74 2.66
C GLY A 110 -9.47 -10.19 2.36
N SER A 111 -10.16 -11.13 2.96
CA SER A 111 -9.93 -12.58 2.82
C SER A 111 -10.87 -13.19 1.78
N VAL A 112 -10.96 -12.62 0.56
CA VAL A 112 -11.94 -13.04 -0.45
C VAL A 112 -11.81 -14.53 -0.83
N HIS A 113 -10.60 -15.06 -0.89
CA HIS A 113 -10.38 -16.48 -1.14
C HIS A 113 -10.99 -17.38 -0.04
N SER A 114 -10.85 -17.00 1.21
CA SER A 114 -11.47 -17.71 2.34
C SER A 114 -12.99 -17.65 2.29
N ILE A 115 -13.57 -16.49 1.92
CA ILE A 115 -15.01 -16.32 1.73
C ILE A 115 -15.50 -17.26 0.64
N THR A 116 -14.89 -17.21 -0.54
CA THR A 116 -15.28 -18.05 -1.68
C THR A 116 -15.15 -19.55 -1.37
N SER A 117 -14.05 -19.96 -0.75
CA SER A 117 -13.83 -21.35 -0.38
C SER A 117 -14.86 -21.85 0.64
N PHE A 118 -15.23 -21.03 1.62
CA PHE A 118 -16.26 -21.35 2.61
C PHE A 118 -17.64 -21.50 1.95
N ASP A 119 -18.04 -20.52 1.13
CA ASP A 119 -19.34 -20.53 0.44
C ASP A 119 -19.43 -21.71 -0.54
N TRP A 120 -18.33 -22.01 -1.26
CA TRP A 120 -18.26 -23.11 -2.20
C TRP A 120 -18.43 -24.47 -1.51
N SER A 121 -17.82 -24.66 -0.33
CA SER A 121 -18.03 -25.88 0.45
C SER A 121 -19.48 -26.02 0.90
N GLY A 122 -20.14 -24.93 1.29
CA GLY A 122 -21.56 -24.92 1.65
C GLY A 122 -22.49 -25.28 0.50
N LEU A 123 -22.16 -24.84 -0.72
CA LEU A 123 -22.94 -25.14 -1.93
C LEU A 123 -22.77 -26.58 -2.40
N ASN A 124 -21.55 -27.12 -2.34
CA ASN A 124 -21.25 -28.49 -2.83
C ASN A 124 -21.58 -29.59 -1.82
N ASP A 125 -21.19 -29.38 -0.56
CA ASP A 125 -21.27 -30.41 0.49
C ASP A 125 -22.52 -30.25 1.37
N GLY A 126 -23.13 -29.08 1.32
CA GLY A 126 -24.28 -28.66 2.12
C GLY A 126 -23.90 -27.82 3.33
N PRO A 127 -24.81 -26.95 3.78
CA PRO A 127 -24.54 -25.91 4.81
C PRO A 127 -24.17 -26.51 6.19
N ASN A 128 -24.54 -27.79 6.46
CA ASN A 128 -24.23 -28.46 7.72
C ASN A 128 -22.81 -29.07 7.74
N LEU A 129 -22.12 -29.07 6.61
CA LEU A 129 -20.80 -29.70 6.45
C LEU A 129 -19.68 -28.69 6.30
N VAL A 130 -19.98 -27.38 6.26
CA VAL A 130 -18.96 -26.31 6.25
C VAL A 130 -18.09 -26.38 7.50
N ASN A 131 -16.80 -26.09 7.33
CA ASN A 131 -15.88 -26.04 8.48
C ASN A 131 -16.08 -24.77 9.30
N PRO A 132 -16.65 -24.84 10.53
CA PRO A 132 -16.93 -23.66 11.35
C PRO A 132 -15.66 -22.88 11.75
N MET A 133 -14.48 -23.51 11.73
CA MET A 133 -13.21 -22.87 12.02
C MET A 133 -12.78 -21.86 10.95
N GLN A 134 -13.34 -21.94 9.75
CA GLN A 134 -13.08 -21.00 8.67
C GLN A 134 -13.99 -19.76 8.73
N PHE A 135 -15.13 -19.84 9.42
CA PHE A 135 -16.10 -18.76 9.49
C PHE A 135 -15.51 -17.41 9.92
N PRO A 136 -14.60 -17.32 10.92
CA PRO A 136 -13.99 -16.03 11.29
C PRO A 136 -13.25 -15.33 10.15
N ASN A 137 -12.82 -16.05 9.11
CA ASN A 137 -12.10 -15.50 7.96
C ASN A 137 -13.05 -15.07 6.83
N THR A 138 -14.38 -15.21 7.00
CA THR A 138 -15.36 -14.85 5.96
C THR A 138 -15.82 -13.40 6.01
N VAL A 139 -15.18 -12.55 6.80
CA VAL A 139 -15.50 -11.12 6.93
C VAL A 139 -14.28 -10.26 6.57
N ILE A 140 -14.54 -9.13 5.92
CA ILE A 140 -13.48 -8.25 5.39
C ILE A 140 -12.51 -7.73 6.46
N ASN A 141 -12.94 -7.64 7.71
CA ASN A 141 -12.12 -7.19 8.83
C ASN A 141 -11.35 -8.33 9.53
N SER A 142 -11.44 -9.55 9.03
CA SER A 142 -10.72 -10.70 9.61
C SER A 142 -9.20 -10.45 9.70
N PRO A 143 -8.49 -10.02 8.65
CA PRO A 143 -7.05 -9.79 8.73
C PRO A 143 -6.67 -8.80 9.85
N ALA A 144 -7.43 -7.70 10.02
CA ALA A 144 -7.19 -6.73 11.08
C ALA A 144 -7.44 -7.32 12.48
N GLY A 145 -8.52 -8.07 12.64
CA GLY A 145 -8.86 -8.77 13.87
C GLY A 145 -7.79 -9.80 14.26
N GLN A 146 -7.36 -10.63 13.32
CA GLN A 146 -6.32 -11.63 13.54
C GLN A 146 -4.97 -11.00 13.91
N ALA A 147 -4.59 -9.91 13.23
CA ALA A 147 -3.36 -9.16 13.58
C ALA A 147 -3.45 -8.56 14.99
N ALA A 148 -4.60 -7.98 15.36
CA ALA A 148 -4.82 -7.45 16.70
C ALA A 148 -4.69 -8.53 17.79
N ILE A 149 -5.30 -9.70 17.57
CA ILE A 149 -5.19 -10.86 18.48
C ILE A 149 -3.73 -11.31 18.57
N LYS A 150 -3.06 -11.51 17.45
CA LYS A 150 -1.68 -12.02 17.37
C LYS A 150 -0.70 -11.09 18.11
N HIS A 151 -0.87 -9.79 17.98
CA HIS A 151 0.04 -8.77 18.54
C HIS A 151 -0.52 -8.10 19.79
N LYS A 152 -1.66 -8.57 20.32
CA LYS A 152 -2.28 -8.05 21.55
C LYS A 152 -2.57 -6.54 21.49
N LEU A 153 -3.04 -6.08 20.34
CA LEU A 153 -3.46 -4.69 20.14
C LEU A 153 -4.90 -4.55 20.64
N ARG A 154 -5.10 -3.85 21.73
CA ARG A 154 -6.41 -3.74 22.43
C ARG A 154 -7.10 -2.40 22.21
N GLY A 155 -6.42 -1.45 21.55
CA GLY A 155 -6.96 -0.15 21.20
C GLY A 155 -7.86 -0.18 19.97
N VAL A 156 -7.87 0.93 19.22
CA VAL A 156 -8.65 1.07 17.99
C VAL A 156 -8.34 -0.08 17.02
N ASN A 157 -9.37 -0.75 16.53
CA ASN A 157 -9.27 -1.72 15.43
C ASN A 157 -10.28 -1.35 14.36
N SER A 158 -9.81 -0.96 13.19
CA SER A 158 -10.66 -0.52 12.08
C SER A 158 -10.15 -1.05 10.76
N THR A 159 -11.07 -1.44 9.88
CA THR A 159 -10.77 -1.86 8.52
C THR A 159 -11.40 -0.88 7.54
N ILE A 160 -10.62 -0.41 6.58
CA ILE A 160 -11.02 0.53 5.54
C ILE A 160 -11.01 -0.21 4.20
N SER A 161 -12.16 -0.23 3.52
CA SER A 161 -12.27 -0.74 2.16
C SER A 161 -12.77 0.40 1.26
N ALA A 162 -11.84 0.96 0.51
CA ALA A 162 -12.04 2.07 -0.43
C ALA A 162 -11.31 1.78 -1.76
N GLY A 163 -11.36 0.52 -2.22
CA GLY A 163 -10.66 0.08 -3.42
C GLY A 163 -9.12 0.13 -3.26
N ILE A 164 -8.45 0.48 -4.34
CA ILE A 164 -6.97 0.54 -4.43
C ILE A 164 -6.37 1.54 -3.42
N VAL A 165 -7.11 2.58 -3.04
CA VAL A 165 -6.63 3.65 -2.16
C VAL A 165 -6.70 3.33 -0.66
N SER A 166 -7.22 2.16 -0.30
CA SER A 166 -7.52 1.76 1.09
C SER A 166 -6.35 1.95 2.05
N GLY A 167 -5.12 1.58 1.63
CA GLY A 167 -3.92 1.70 2.46
C GLY A 167 -3.57 3.16 2.82
N LEU A 168 -3.76 4.12 1.90
CA LEU A 168 -3.57 5.55 2.22
C LEU A 168 -4.67 6.09 3.13
N TYR A 169 -5.91 5.66 2.93
CA TYR A 169 -7.00 6.01 3.85
C TYR A 169 -6.76 5.48 5.26
N ALA A 170 -6.23 4.25 5.38
CA ALA A 170 -5.89 3.69 6.70
C ALA A 170 -4.84 4.55 7.44
N ILE A 171 -3.82 5.02 6.73
CA ILE A 171 -2.82 5.95 7.28
C ILE A 171 -3.49 7.27 7.70
N HIS A 172 -4.37 7.82 6.89
CA HIS A 172 -5.12 9.04 7.22
C HIS A 172 -6.02 8.88 8.45
N TYR A 173 -6.84 7.82 8.50
CA TYR A 173 -7.71 7.57 9.65
C TYR A 173 -6.92 7.38 10.93
N ALA A 174 -5.81 6.66 10.88
CA ALA A 174 -4.93 6.52 12.03
C ALA A 174 -4.35 7.87 12.49
N MET A 175 -3.95 8.73 11.55
CA MET A 175 -3.51 10.08 11.85
C MET A 175 -4.59 10.88 12.58
N GLU A 176 -5.85 10.81 12.12
CA GLU A 176 -6.97 11.51 12.76
C GLU A 176 -7.29 10.93 14.15
N PHE A 177 -7.31 9.60 14.31
CA PHE A 177 -7.49 9.00 15.65
C PHE A 177 -6.43 9.46 16.64
N LEU A 178 -5.17 9.57 16.22
CA LEU A 178 -4.07 10.09 17.07
C LEU A 178 -4.24 11.58 17.38
N ARG A 179 -4.63 12.40 16.40
CA ARG A 179 -4.90 13.84 16.59
C ARG A 179 -6.04 14.11 17.58
N PHE A 180 -7.07 13.25 17.54
CA PHE A 180 -8.20 13.33 18.47
C PHE A 180 -7.95 12.63 19.82
N GLY A 181 -6.74 12.12 20.06
CA GLY A 181 -6.38 11.46 21.32
C GLY A 181 -7.15 10.15 21.59
N ARG A 182 -7.59 9.47 20.52
CA ARG A 182 -8.33 8.19 20.62
C ARG A 182 -7.42 6.97 20.73
N ALA A 183 -6.13 7.15 20.49
CA ALA A 183 -5.10 6.14 20.63
C ALA A 183 -3.77 6.82 20.94
N ALA A 184 -2.84 6.10 21.55
CA ALA A 184 -1.49 6.58 21.82
C ALA A 184 -0.53 6.22 20.66
N ALA A 185 -0.69 5.02 20.07
CA ALA A 185 0.05 4.56 18.91
C ALA A 185 -0.85 3.68 18.03
N LEU A 186 -0.70 3.78 16.73
CA LEU A 186 -1.46 2.98 15.78
C LEU A 186 -0.57 2.38 14.71
N LEU A 187 -0.69 1.09 14.49
CA LEU A 187 -0.30 0.49 13.24
C LEU A 187 -1.29 0.94 12.16
N ALA A 188 -0.79 1.39 11.01
CA ALA A 188 -1.60 1.83 9.90
C ALA A 188 -0.97 1.43 8.57
N GLY A 189 -1.77 0.95 7.64
CA GLY A 189 -1.25 0.56 6.33
C GLY A 189 -2.24 -0.30 5.56
N GLY A 190 -1.72 -1.16 4.68
CA GLY A 190 -2.55 -1.96 3.81
C GLY A 190 -2.06 -3.40 3.65
N VAL A 191 -3.00 -4.27 3.31
CA VAL A 191 -2.75 -5.66 2.93
C VAL A 191 -3.66 -6.06 1.77
N GLU A 192 -3.12 -6.87 0.87
CA GLU A 192 -3.92 -7.63 -0.11
C GLU A 192 -3.19 -8.90 -0.48
N GLU A 193 -3.92 -10.00 -0.58
CA GLU A 193 -3.42 -11.28 -1.09
C GLU A 193 -3.64 -11.40 -2.60
N LEU A 194 -2.76 -12.10 -3.28
CA LEU A 194 -2.96 -12.55 -4.64
C LEU A 194 -3.73 -13.86 -4.62
N CYS A 195 -4.97 -13.85 -5.08
CA CYS A 195 -5.83 -15.02 -5.13
C CYS A 195 -6.53 -15.16 -6.48
N GLU A 196 -7.11 -16.34 -6.72
CA GLU A 196 -7.79 -16.68 -7.96
C GLU A 196 -8.93 -15.71 -8.28
N GLU A 197 -9.74 -15.37 -7.28
CA GLU A 197 -10.94 -14.56 -7.41
C GLU A 197 -10.61 -13.12 -7.87
N SER A 198 -9.64 -12.48 -7.22
CA SER A 198 -9.18 -11.15 -7.60
C SER A 198 -8.53 -11.18 -8.97
N TYR A 199 -7.67 -12.17 -9.23
CA TYR A 199 -6.96 -12.31 -10.50
C TYR A 199 -7.93 -12.46 -11.68
N LEU A 200 -8.90 -13.38 -11.59
CA LEU A 200 -9.91 -13.62 -12.63
C LEU A 200 -10.83 -12.42 -12.84
N SER A 201 -11.21 -11.72 -11.76
CA SER A 201 -12.04 -10.51 -11.85
C SER A 201 -11.36 -9.40 -12.65
N PHE A 202 -10.09 -9.12 -12.38
CA PHE A 202 -9.31 -8.14 -13.12
C PHE A 202 -8.97 -8.60 -14.55
N ALA A 203 -8.72 -9.88 -14.77
CA ALA A 203 -8.55 -10.46 -16.11
C ALA A 203 -9.81 -10.28 -16.97
N LYS A 204 -10.99 -10.59 -16.40
CA LYS A 204 -12.28 -10.44 -17.07
C LYS A 204 -12.61 -8.98 -17.36
N ALA A 205 -12.17 -8.05 -16.51
CA ALA A 205 -12.31 -6.62 -16.73
C ALA A 205 -11.31 -6.04 -17.74
N GLY A 206 -10.41 -6.87 -18.32
CA GLY A 206 -9.42 -6.42 -19.30
C GLY A 206 -8.27 -5.59 -18.71
N TRP A 207 -7.97 -5.75 -17.43
CA TRP A 207 -6.98 -4.96 -16.71
C TRP A 207 -5.55 -5.45 -16.88
N HIS A 208 -5.38 -6.76 -17.11
CA HIS A 208 -4.06 -7.37 -17.23
C HIS A 208 -3.37 -6.95 -18.53
N SER A 209 -2.06 -6.75 -18.46
CA SER A 209 -1.21 -6.50 -19.60
C SER A 209 -1.18 -7.75 -20.51
N PRO A 210 -1.65 -7.67 -21.77
CA PRO A 210 -1.54 -8.77 -22.71
C PRO A 210 -0.10 -9.13 -23.07
N SER A 211 0.81 -8.16 -23.04
CA SER A 211 2.25 -8.40 -23.28
C SER A 211 2.96 -9.04 -22.08
N GLY A 212 2.31 -9.10 -20.91
CA GLY A 212 2.93 -9.57 -19.67
C GLY A 212 4.02 -8.62 -19.13
N ARG A 213 4.03 -7.37 -19.58
CA ARG A 213 4.98 -6.34 -19.12
C ARG A 213 4.26 -5.24 -18.37
N LEU A 214 4.86 -4.76 -17.30
CA LEU A 214 4.40 -3.60 -16.56
C LEU A 214 5.29 -2.41 -16.89
N ALA A 215 4.77 -1.46 -17.69
CA ALA A 215 5.52 -0.35 -18.24
C ALA A 215 4.82 1.00 -17.99
N PRO A 216 4.78 1.48 -16.72
CA PRO A 216 4.11 2.73 -16.38
C PRO A 216 4.62 3.91 -17.18
N PHE A 217 3.69 4.75 -17.65
CA PHE A 217 3.92 5.92 -18.51
C PHE A 217 4.61 5.64 -19.84
N SER A 218 4.95 4.40 -20.17
CA SER A 218 5.54 4.05 -21.47
C SER A 218 4.53 4.22 -22.60
N PRO A 219 4.95 4.62 -23.82
CA PRO A 219 4.06 4.67 -24.99
C PRO A 219 3.43 3.33 -25.36
N ASP A 220 4.12 2.24 -25.08
CA ASP A 220 3.70 0.87 -25.41
C ASP A 220 3.06 0.13 -24.22
N ARG A 221 2.69 0.87 -23.13
CA ARG A 221 1.93 0.30 -22.02
C ARG A 221 0.59 -0.26 -22.48
N ASP A 222 0.21 -1.42 -21.99
CA ASP A 222 -0.99 -2.12 -22.46
C ASP A 222 -1.87 -2.72 -21.36
N GLY A 223 -1.53 -2.51 -20.10
CA GLY A 223 -2.26 -3.00 -18.96
C GLY A 223 -1.41 -3.10 -17.70
N SER A 224 -1.99 -3.62 -16.64
CA SER A 224 -1.35 -3.79 -15.35
C SER A 224 -1.02 -5.27 -15.07
N ILE A 225 -0.27 -5.52 -14.02
CA ILE A 225 0.02 -6.85 -13.49
C ILE A 225 -0.29 -6.83 -12.01
N LEU A 226 -1.15 -7.75 -11.54
CA LEU A 226 -1.46 -7.85 -10.12
C LEU A 226 -0.27 -8.35 -9.31
N GLY A 227 -0.20 -7.86 -8.09
CA GLY A 227 0.72 -8.29 -7.06
C GLY A 227 0.01 -8.47 -5.73
N GLU A 228 0.77 -8.84 -4.73
CA GLU A 228 0.33 -8.95 -3.34
C GLU A 228 1.35 -8.32 -2.40
N GLY A 229 0.90 -8.00 -1.20
CA GLY A 229 1.80 -7.48 -0.19
C GLY A 229 1.09 -6.89 1.01
N SER A 230 1.89 -6.49 1.95
CA SER A 230 1.48 -5.69 3.10
C SER A 230 2.57 -4.71 3.47
N ALA A 231 2.18 -3.47 3.74
CA ALA A 231 3.05 -2.46 4.33
C ALA A 231 2.33 -1.78 5.48
N VAL A 232 3.01 -1.68 6.62
CA VAL A 232 2.45 -1.15 7.86
C VAL A 232 3.42 -0.17 8.50
N TRP A 233 2.88 0.90 9.04
CA TRP A 233 3.57 2.00 9.68
C TRP A 233 3.13 2.12 11.13
N MET A 234 4.05 2.26 12.06
CA MET A 234 3.75 2.66 13.41
C MET A 234 3.69 4.18 13.46
N LEU A 235 2.51 4.70 13.75
CA LEU A 235 2.21 6.13 13.85
C LEU A 235 2.03 6.54 15.31
N GLU A 236 2.61 7.66 15.66
CA GLU A 236 2.52 8.28 17.00
C GLU A 236 2.48 9.80 16.87
N THR A 237 2.04 10.48 17.94
CA THR A 237 2.30 11.91 18.04
C THR A 237 3.80 12.16 18.27
N GLU A 238 4.33 13.23 17.70
CA GLU A 238 5.75 13.60 17.88
C GLU A 238 6.12 13.74 19.37
N GLU A 239 5.20 14.28 20.18
CA GLU A 239 5.38 14.44 21.62
C GLU A 239 5.59 13.09 22.31
N ARG A 240 4.74 12.10 22.00
CA ARG A 240 4.85 10.74 22.56
C ARG A 240 6.15 10.07 22.12
N ALA A 241 6.48 10.14 20.83
CA ALA A 241 7.72 9.56 20.31
C ALA A 241 8.95 10.13 21.04
N LYS A 242 9.02 11.46 21.19
CA LYS A 242 10.10 12.13 21.94
C LYS A 242 10.14 11.72 23.41
N LYS A 243 8.98 11.65 24.07
CA LYS A 243 8.89 11.28 25.50
C LYS A 243 9.44 9.89 25.78
N ARG A 244 9.27 8.93 24.85
CA ARG A 244 9.81 7.57 24.98
C ARG A 244 11.20 7.38 24.34
N GLY A 245 11.82 8.45 23.84
CA GLY A 245 13.14 8.40 23.22
C GLY A 245 13.19 7.78 21.82
N ALA A 246 12.04 7.60 21.15
CA ALA A 246 12.01 7.11 19.79
C ALA A 246 12.53 8.16 18.80
N GLN A 247 13.21 7.69 17.77
CA GLN A 247 13.65 8.53 16.66
C GLN A 247 12.62 8.47 15.54
N PRO A 248 11.93 9.58 15.20
CA PRO A 248 11.03 9.61 14.07
C PRO A 248 11.76 9.35 12.75
N LEU A 249 11.15 8.56 11.89
CA LEU A 249 11.65 8.28 10.54
C LEU A 249 11.16 9.32 9.53
N LEU A 250 9.88 9.70 9.66
CA LEU A 250 9.14 10.58 8.75
C LEU A 250 8.03 11.29 9.52
N GLU A 251 7.52 12.39 8.95
CA GLU A 251 6.28 13.03 9.36
C GLU A 251 5.20 12.81 8.29
N VAL A 252 3.98 12.48 8.72
CA VAL A 252 2.79 12.45 7.85
C VAL A 252 2.13 13.84 7.93
N CYS A 253 2.25 14.62 6.85
CA CYS A 253 1.91 16.05 6.87
C CYS A 253 0.48 16.34 6.43
N GLY A 254 0.03 15.72 5.35
CA GLY A 254 -1.27 16.02 4.77
C GLY A 254 -1.81 14.88 3.93
N PHE A 255 -3.12 14.77 3.90
CA PHE A 255 -3.86 13.82 3.08
C PHE A 255 -4.96 14.56 2.33
N GLY A 256 -5.20 14.12 1.11
CA GLY A 256 -6.30 14.60 0.29
C GLY A 256 -6.96 13.47 -0.46
N SER A 257 -8.26 13.58 -0.64
CA SER A 257 -9.02 12.59 -1.40
C SER A 257 -10.14 13.24 -2.20
N ALA A 258 -10.51 12.58 -3.30
CA ALA A 258 -11.64 12.97 -4.12
C ALA A 258 -12.21 11.75 -4.83
N HIS A 259 -13.50 11.79 -5.14
CA HIS A 259 -14.16 10.76 -5.94
C HIS A 259 -14.60 11.34 -7.28
N ASP A 260 -14.28 10.64 -8.38
CA ASP A 260 -14.57 11.11 -9.75
C ASP A 260 -16.04 10.96 -10.16
N ALA A 261 -16.79 10.03 -9.55
CA ALA A 261 -18.16 9.68 -9.93
C ALA A 261 -18.32 9.46 -11.46
N HIS A 262 -17.32 8.85 -12.08
CA HIS A 262 -17.25 8.65 -13.53
C HIS A 262 -17.77 7.26 -13.95
N HIS A 263 -17.08 6.21 -13.53
CA HIS A 263 -17.39 4.81 -13.82
C HIS A 263 -16.82 3.92 -12.72
N ILE A 264 -17.38 2.70 -12.55
CA ILE A 264 -16.93 1.81 -11.47
C ILE A 264 -15.65 1.01 -11.80
N THR A 265 -15.31 0.89 -13.09
CA THR A 265 -14.14 0.11 -13.55
C THR A 265 -13.22 0.89 -14.50
N GLU A 266 -13.43 2.20 -14.65
CA GLU A 266 -12.67 3.01 -15.60
C GLU A 266 -12.18 4.30 -14.95
N PHE A 267 -10.91 4.62 -15.19
CA PHE A 267 -10.35 5.90 -14.79
C PHE A 267 -11.04 7.07 -15.51
N ASN A 268 -11.27 8.17 -14.80
CA ASN A 268 -11.74 9.41 -15.42
C ASN A 268 -10.62 10.05 -16.24
N PRO A 269 -10.68 10.06 -17.57
CA PRO A 269 -9.57 10.53 -18.40
C PRO A 269 -9.24 12.02 -18.21
N ARG A 270 -10.14 12.80 -17.57
CA ARG A 270 -9.90 14.21 -17.27
C ARG A 270 -8.91 14.43 -16.13
N GLY A 271 -8.77 13.47 -15.20
CA GLY A 271 -7.89 13.56 -14.04
C GLY A 271 -8.29 14.60 -13.00
N ALA A 272 -9.54 15.04 -13.02
CA ALA A 272 -10.02 16.11 -12.13
C ALA A 272 -9.98 15.69 -10.65
N GLY A 273 -10.45 14.48 -10.34
CA GLY A 273 -10.41 13.93 -8.98
C GLY A 273 -8.98 13.71 -8.50
N ALA A 274 -8.11 13.16 -9.33
CA ALA A 274 -6.69 12.99 -8.99
C ALA A 274 -6.02 14.35 -8.69
N ALA A 275 -6.26 15.37 -9.52
CA ALA A 275 -5.76 16.72 -9.26
C ALA A 275 -6.34 17.35 -7.99
N ALA A 276 -7.63 17.12 -7.71
CA ALA A 276 -8.27 17.59 -6.49
C ALA A 276 -7.67 16.94 -5.24
N ALA A 277 -7.46 15.62 -5.25
CA ALA A 277 -6.82 14.89 -4.16
C ALA A 277 -5.41 15.43 -3.87
N MET A 278 -4.58 15.64 -4.91
CA MET A 278 -3.25 16.21 -4.75
C MET A 278 -3.27 17.61 -4.14
N ARG A 279 -4.14 18.51 -4.66
CA ARG A 279 -4.28 19.88 -4.13
C ARG A 279 -4.73 19.88 -2.67
N GLU A 280 -5.66 19.01 -2.32
CA GLU A 280 -6.14 18.88 -0.95
C GLU A 280 -5.04 18.36 -0.01
N ALA A 281 -4.22 17.38 -0.44
CA ALA A 281 -3.09 16.90 0.33
C ALA A 281 -2.06 18.00 0.60
N LEU A 282 -1.73 18.82 -0.40
CA LEU A 282 -0.83 19.98 -0.28
C LEU A 282 -1.43 21.02 0.67
N ARG A 283 -2.72 21.32 0.52
CA ARG A 283 -3.43 22.26 1.41
C ARG A 283 -3.44 21.78 2.86
N ALA A 284 -3.73 20.49 3.09
CA ALA A 284 -3.74 19.88 4.42
C ALA A 284 -2.34 19.89 5.07
N ALA A 285 -1.28 19.75 4.27
CA ALA A 285 0.10 19.89 4.71
C ALA A 285 0.54 21.35 4.88
N ASN A 286 -0.28 22.33 4.48
CA ASN A 286 0.01 23.76 4.46
C ASN A 286 1.28 24.12 3.67
N ILE A 287 1.44 23.53 2.48
CA ILE A 287 2.57 23.75 1.56
C ILE A 287 2.08 23.97 0.13
N GLY A 288 2.89 24.64 -0.68
CA GLY A 288 2.69 24.74 -2.12
C GLY A 288 3.35 23.59 -2.89
N PRO A 289 2.99 23.41 -4.18
CA PRO A 289 3.57 22.36 -5.01
C PRO A 289 5.08 22.53 -5.24
N GLU A 290 5.61 23.74 -5.13
CA GLU A 290 7.01 24.09 -5.37
C GLU A 290 8.00 23.49 -4.37
N VAL A 291 7.53 23.04 -3.20
CA VAL A 291 8.40 22.40 -2.17
C VAL A 291 8.46 20.89 -2.30
N ILE A 292 7.66 20.29 -3.17
CA ILE A 292 7.69 18.84 -3.43
C ILE A 292 8.98 18.50 -4.18
N ALA A 293 9.78 17.65 -3.55
CA ALA A 293 11.09 17.25 -4.06
C ALA A 293 11.06 15.91 -4.84
N CYS A 294 10.04 15.10 -4.63
CA CYS A 294 9.85 13.82 -5.30
C CYS A 294 8.37 13.45 -5.36
N ILE A 295 7.95 12.82 -6.45
CA ILE A 295 6.59 12.29 -6.62
C ILE A 295 6.66 10.77 -6.79
N VAL A 296 5.91 10.05 -5.97
CA VAL A 296 5.65 8.62 -6.11
C VAL A 296 4.30 8.44 -6.78
N ALA A 297 4.33 8.02 -8.03
CA ALA A 297 3.16 7.92 -8.88
C ALA A 297 2.33 6.66 -8.59
N SER A 298 1.04 6.76 -8.84
CA SER A 298 0.08 5.64 -8.82
C SER A 298 0.15 4.77 -10.08
N ALA A 299 0.78 5.25 -11.13
CA ALA A 299 0.81 4.63 -12.45
C ALA A 299 1.16 3.14 -12.39
N GLY A 300 0.35 2.33 -13.05
CA GLY A 300 0.45 0.86 -13.08
C GLY A 300 0.34 0.28 -14.49
N GLY A 301 0.70 1.04 -15.54
CA GLY A 301 0.72 0.58 -16.93
C GLY A 301 -0.63 0.66 -17.64
N SER A 302 -1.68 1.19 -17.01
CA SER A 302 -2.96 1.45 -17.68
C SER A 302 -2.84 2.60 -18.68
N ARG A 303 -3.29 2.41 -19.91
CA ARG A 303 -3.27 3.48 -20.92
C ARG A 303 -4.03 4.71 -20.47
N VAL A 304 -5.22 4.53 -19.90
CA VAL A 304 -6.08 5.62 -19.45
C VAL A 304 -5.62 6.16 -18.09
N GLY A 305 -5.31 5.25 -17.14
CA GLY A 305 -4.92 5.62 -15.78
C GLY A 305 -3.63 6.42 -15.72
N ASP A 306 -2.59 5.97 -16.42
CA ASP A 306 -1.29 6.67 -16.45
C ASP A 306 -1.40 8.02 -17.17
N ALA A 307 -2.16 8.10 -18.30
CA ALA A 307 -2.40 9.36 -19.00
C ALA A 307 -3.24 10.33 -18.14
N MET A 308 -4.19 9.81 -17.37
CA MET A 308 -4.98 10.57 -16.40
C MET A 308 -4.07 11.18 -15.34
N GLU A 309 -3.20 10.37 -14.73
CA GLU A 309 -2.27 10.86 -13.70
C GLU A 309 -1.28 11.89 -14.27
N ALA A 310 -0.71 11.65 -15.46
CA ALA A 310 0.16 12.63 -16.13
C ALA A 310 -0.54 13.98 -16.35
N ARG A 311 -1.81 13.97 -16.75
CA ARG A 311 -2.61 15.17 -16.93
C ARG A 311 -2.88 15.88 -15.60
N ALA A 312 -3.21 15.12 -14.56
CA ALA A 312 -3.44 15.65 -13.22
C ALA A 312 -2.17 16.29 -12.64
N LEU A 313 -1.01 15.65 -12.80
CA LEU A 313 0.30 16.19 -12.40
C LEU A 313 0.61 17.51 -13.09
N ARG A 314 0.44 17.59 -14.42
CA ARG A 314 0.61 18.85 -15.18
C ARG A 314 -0.32 19.96 -14.67
N SER A 315 -1.56 19.61 -14.34
CA SER A 315 -2.55 20.57 -13.80
C SER A 315 -2.21 21.12 -12.42
N VAL A 316 -1.50 20.33 -11.59
CA VAL A 316 -1.13 20.73 -10.22
C VAL A 316 0.20 21.46 -10.18
N PHE A 317 1.20 20.98 -10.92
CA PHE A 317 2.59 21.42 -10.82
C PHE A 317 3.02 22.40 -11.93
N GLY A 318 2.27 22.46 -13.06
CA GLY A 318 2.60 23.33 -14.18
C GLY A 318 4.02 23.10 -14.70
N GLU A 319 4.76 24.18 -14.90
CA GLU A 319 6.14 24.15 -15.41
C GLU A 319 7.15 23.52 -14.45
N SER A 320 6.90 23.58 -13.15
CA SER A 320 7.81 23.00 -12.15
C SER A 320 7.88 21.45 -12.22
N LEU A 321 6.91 20.80 -12.85
CA LEU A 321 6.83 19.32 -12.94
C LEU A 321 8.07 18.71 -13.58
N SER A 322 8.63 19.35 -14.61
CA SER A 322 9.80 18.87 -15.34
C SER A 322 11.08 18.77 -14.48
N GLY A 323 11.13 19.55 -13.39
CA GLY A 323 12.23 19.56 -12.42
C GLY A 323 12.09 18.50 -11.32
N ILE A 324 10.90 17.92 -11.10
CA ILE A 324 10.62 17.03 -9.98
C ILE A 324 10.80 15.56 -10.43
N PRO A 325 11.73 14.80 -9.81
CA PRO A 325 11.85 13.36 -10.05
C PRO A 325 10.55 12.62 -9.73
N ILE A 326 10.12 11.76 -10.66
CA ILE A 326 8.95 10.91 -10.53
C ILE A 326 9.39 9.46 -10.60
N CYS A 327 8.86 8.61 -9.73
CA CYS A 327 9.02 7.16 -9.82
C CYS A 327 7.65 6.47 -9.80
N ALA A 328 7.56 5.32 -10.47
CA ALA A 328 6.38 4.47 -10.53
C ALA A 328 6.69 3.06 -9.96
N PRO A 329 6.70 2.91 -8.62
CA PRO A 329 7.19 1.69 -7.96
C PRO A 329 6.37 0.43 -8.27
N LYS A 330 5.11 0.56 -8.70
CA LYS A 330 4.30 -0.59 -9.14
C LYS A 330 4.97 -1.37 -10.28
N ALA A 331 5.84 -0.74 -11.06
CA ALA A 331 6.66 -1.43 -12.06
C ALA A 331 7.55 -2.53 -11.44
N ALA A 332 7.89 -2.41 -10.17
CA ALA A 332 8.73 -3.36 -9.46
C ALA A 332 7.91 -4.46 -8.74
N PHE A 333 6.78 -4.14 -8.11
CA PHE A 333 6.03 -5.09 -7.28
C PHE A 333 4.62 -5.40 -7.77
N GLY A 334 4.14 -4.76 -8.83
CA GLY A 334 2.80 -4.94 -9.36
C GLY A 334 1.74 -4.05 -8.70
N GLU A 335 0.49 -4.22 -9.13
CA GLU A 335 -0.68 -3.61 -8.50
C GLU A 335 -1.14 -4.48 -7.32
N CYS A 336 -0.85 -4.03 -6.10
CA CYS A 336 -1.19 -4.75 -4.87
C CYS A 336 -2.52 -4.27 -4.25
N LEU A 337 -3.43 -3.75 -5.06
CA LEU A 337 -4.79 -3.35 -4.69
C LEU A 337 -4.83 -2.53 -3.38
N GLY A 338 -5.55 -2.98 -2.36
CA GLY A 338 -5.68 -2.28 -1.07
C GLY A 338 -4.35 -2.04 -0.33
N ALA A 339 -3.30 -2.81 -0.62
CA ALA A 339 -1.96 -2.60 -0.08
C ALA A 339 -1.16 -1.53 -0.84
N SER A 340 -1.53 -1.22 -2.10
CA SER A 340 -0.73 -0.37 -2.99
C SER A 340 -0.41 0.99 -2.37
N GLY A 341 -1.39 1.67 -1.80
CA GLY A 341 -1.18 2.99 -1.20
C GLY A 341 -0.09 2.99 -0.12
N ALA A 342 -0.08 1.97 0.75
CA ALA A 342 0.90 1.84 1.82
C ALA A 342 2.31 1.48 1.30
N LEU A 343 2.41 0.63 0.25
CA LEU A 343 3.66 0.30 -0.43
C LEU A 343 4.26 1.52 -1.16
N LEU A 344 3.41 2.31 -1.83
CA LEU A 344 3.82 3.57 -2.47
C LEU A 344 4.30 4.59 -1.44
N ALA A 345 3.61 4.72 -0.31
CA ALA A 345 4.05 5.58 0.79
C ALA A 345 5.41 5.12 1.35
N LEU A 346 5.62 3.80 1.52
CA LEU A 346 6.92 3.26 1.95
C LEU A 346 8.04 3.59 0.95
N SER A 347 7.75 3.49 -0.35
CA SER A 347 8.68 3.88 -1.42
C SER A 347 9.06 5.37 -1.34
N ALA A 348 8.10 6.24 -1.02
CA ALA A 348 8.35 7.66 -0.80
C ALA A 348 9.21 7.92 0.46
N GLY A 349 8.94 7.16 1.53
CA GLY A 349 9.76 7.20 2.73
C GLY A 349 11.22 6.82 2.45
N ALA A 350 11.43 5.78 1.67
CA ALA A 350 12.77 5.36 1.21
C ALA A 350 13.43 6.46 0.35
N ALA A 351 12.69 7.07 -0.59
CA ALA A 351 13.18 8.17 -1.41
C ALA A 351 13.64 9.37 -0.57
N LEU A 352 12.85 9.77 0.41
CA LEU A 352 13.18 10.89 1.32
C LEU A 352 14.43 10.60 2.17
N ARG A 353 14.54 9.39 2.74
CA ARG A 353 15.73 9.01 3.53
C ARG A 353 17.01 8.98 2.69
N ARG A 354 16.94 8.44 1.48
CA ARG A 354 18.09 8.35 0.56
C ARG A 354 18.33 9.63 -0.25
N ARG A 355 17.44 10.62 -0.18
CA ARG A 355 17.44 11.84 -1.03
C ARG A 355 17.54 11.51 -2.51
N SER A 356 16.88 10.46 -2.92
CA SER A 356 16.91 9.94 -4.28
C SER A 356 15.60 9.24 -4.59
N ALA A 357 14.96 9.57 -5.70
CA ALA A 357 13.84 8.82 -6.22
C ALA A 357 14.35 7.48 -6.78
N PRO A 358 13.72 6.35 -6.40
CA PRO A 358 14.09 5.07 -6.96
C PRO A 358 13.81 5.02 -8.48
N PRO A 359 14.52 4.16 -9.23
CA PRO A 359 14.21 3.96 -10.64
C PRO A 359 12.81 3.37 -10.83
N THR A 360 12.20 3.67 -11.97
CA THR A 360 11.04 2.92 -12.46
C THR A 360 11.56 1.67 -13.16
N ALA A 361 11.29 0.49 -12.59
CA ALA A 361 11.82 -0.78 -13.11
C ALA A 361 11.42 -0.97 -14.59
N GLY A 362 12.37 -1.36 -15.42
CA GLY A 362 12.13 -1.60 -16.86
C GLY A 362 11.79 -0.35 -17.70
N PHE A 363 11.87 0.86 -17.14
CA PHE A 363 11.59 2.10 -17.87
C PHE A 363 12.58 2.32 -19.01
N GLN A 364 12.06 2.60 -20.21
CA GLN A 364 12.86 2.91 -21.41
C GLN A 364 12.53 4.30 -21.95
N ALA A 365 11.25 4.62 -22.07
CA ALA A 365 10.75 5.91 -22.51
C ALA A 365 9.42 6.19 -21.82
N GLY A 366 9.06 7.44 -21.67
CA GLY A 366 7.85 7.86 -20.99
C GLY A 366 7.16 9.05 -21.65
N GLU A 367 6.13 9.54 -20.96
CA GLU A 367 5.38 10.71 -21.39
C GLU A 367 6.23 11.98 -21.30
N ASP A 368 6.12 12.83 -22.33
CA ASP A 368 6.83 14.11 -22.38
C ASP A 368 6.50 15.00 -21.16
N GLY A 369 7.54 15.63 -20.61
CA GLY A 369 7.44 16.52 -19.47
C GLY A 369 7.35 15.84 -18.09
N LEU A 370 7.43 14.51 -18.03
CA LEU A 370 7.57 13.75 -16.78
C LEU A 370 9.03 13.31 -16.59
N ARG A 371 9.63 13.66 -15.48
CA ARG A 371 11.01 13.29 -15.15
C ARG A 371 11.07 11.89 -14.53
N LEU A 372 10.91 10.86 -15.37
CA LEU A 372 11.05 9.43 -15.04
C LEU A 372 12.45 8.93 -15.43
N SER A 373 12.93 7.86 -14.79
CA SER A 373 14.22 7.25 -15.09
C SER A 373 14.26 5.77 -14.70
N ASN A 374 15.11 5.00 -15.37
CA ASN A 374 15.52 3.66 -14.98
C ASN A 374 16.78 3.66 -14.06
N GLN A 375 17.24 4.84 -13.66
CA GLN A 375 18.30 5.04 -12.68
C GLN A 375 17.78 5.88 -11.51
N PRO A 376 18.37 5.73 -10.31
CA PRO A 376 18.03 6.60 -9.19
C PRO A 376 18.28 8.07 -9.54
N GLN A 377 17.37 8.96 -9.14
CA GLN A 377 17.45 10.39 -9.39
C GLN A 377 17.58 11.16 -8.08
N SER A 378 18.73 11.73 -7.83
CA SER A 378 18.96 12.57 -6.65
C SER A 378 18.11 13.84 -6.67
N PHE A 379 17.69 14.30 -5.50
CA PHE A 379 16.97 15.54 -5.30
C PHE A 379 17.39 16.23 -3.98
N SER A 380 17.10 17.52 -3.88
CA SER A 380 17.17 18.29 -2.64
C SER A 380 15.76 18.65 -2.19
N GLY A 381 15.53 18.69 -0.89
CA GLY A 381 14.23 18.97 -0.29
C GLY A 381 13.74 17.82 0.58
N ASP A 382 12.71 18.10 1.35
CA ASP A 382 12.30 17.22 2.45
C ASP A 382 10.85 16.70 2.28
N TYR A 383 10.15 17.04 1.21
CA TYR A 383 8.76 16.67 1.00
C TYR A 383 8.59 15.74 -0.21
N ALA A 384 7.81 14.70 -0.06
CA ALA A 384 7.37 13.83 -1.15
C ALA A 384 5.84 13.79 -1.22
N LEU A 385 5.34 13.74 -2.45
CA LEU A 385 3.93 13.47 -2.72
C LEU A 385 3.77 12.02 -3.16
N VAL A 386 2.80 11.33 -2.54
CA VAL A 386 2.42 9.96 -2.89
C VAL A 386 1.03 9.99 -3.49
N ASN A 387 0.87 9.48 -4.68
CA ASN A 387 -0.40 9.32 -5.35
C ASN A 387 -0.89 7.86 -5.26
N CYS A 388 -2.18 7.68 -5.08
CA CYS A 388 -2.85 6.40 -5.23
C CYS A 388 -4.23 6.65 -5.83
N PHE A 389 -4.49 6.15 -7.04
CA PHE A 389 -5.71 6.41 -7.79
C PHE A 389 -6.32 5.10 -8.25
N GLY A 390 -7.63 4.95 -8.06
CA GLY A 390 -8.40 3.76 -8.42
C GLY A 390 -9.25 3.95 -9.67
N CYS A 391 -9.44 2.88 -10.42
CA CYS A 391 -10.38 2.85 -11.55
C CYS A 391 -11.86 2.91 -11.10
N ASP A 392 -12.09 2.70 -9.81
CA ASP A 392 -13.39 2.84 -9.14
C ASP A 392 -13.76 4.31 -8.85
N GLY A 393 -12.91 5.25 -9.26
CA GLY A 393 -13.08 6.69 -9.08
C GLY A 393 -12.55 7.23 -7.76
N ASN A 394 -12.07 6.39 -6.85
CA ASN A 394 -11.41 6.84 -5.62
C ASN A 394 -10.00 7.33 -5.90
N ASN A 395 -9.70 8.55 -5.49
CA ASN A 395 -8.39 9.18 -5.64
C ASN A 395 -7.89 9.64 -4.28
N ALA A 396 -6.66 9.30 -3.94
CA ALA A 396 -6.00 9.72 -2.71
C ALA A 396 -4.58 10.19 -2.96
N ALA A 397 -4.15 11.18 -2.20
CA ALA A 397 -2.76 11.65 -2.17
C ALA A 397 -2.31 11.91 -0.73
N LEU A 398 -1.02 11.67 -0.46
CA LEU A 398 -0.41 11.82 0.85
C LEU A 398 0.88 12.65 0.71
N VAL A 399 1.07 13.59 1.62
CA VAL A 399 2.32 14.35 1.75
C VAL A 399 3.12 13.81 2.92
N LEU A 400 4.34 13.40 2.64
CA LEU A 400 5.33 12.97 3.63
C LEU A 400 6.46 13.97 3.72
N LYS A 401 7.04 14.07 4.92
CA LYS A 401 8.20 14.92 5.17
C LYS A 401 9.30 14.13 5.88
N ARG A 402 10.54 14.34 5.47
CA ARG A 402 11.73 13.88 6.18
C ARG A 402 11.92 14.68 7.47
N VAL A 403 12.23 14.01 8.58
CA VAL A 403 12.52 14.64 9.88
C VAL A 403 14.01 14.63 10.18
#